data_9a8bb83915e0c6ac0f44a4655a4615e2
#
_entry.id   9a8bb83915e0c6ac0f44a4655a4615e2
#
_cell.length_a   1.000
_cell.length_b   1.000
_cell.length_c   1.000
_cell.angle_alpha   90.00
_cell.angle_beta   90.00
_cell.angle_gamma   90.00
#
_symmetry.space_group_name_H-M   'P 1'
#
loop_
_entity.id
_entity.type
_entity.pdbx_description
1 polymer ?
#
loop_
_entity_poly.entity_id
_entity_poly.type
_entity_poly.pdbx_seq_one_letter_code
_entity_poly.pdbx_strand_id
1 'polypeptide(L)'
;ASAGFDLAADLPVRASLFRVSATEHVLCVVMHHIAGDGWSQAPLGRDLAVAYRARLTGTAPEWEPLPVQYADYALWQRDVLGGEDDADSPIAAQLAYWRDALDGIPDELSLPVDRARPAVASYRGGVVSVELGAGLHRDLTDLARTTRSSLFMVLQAGVAG
;
A
#
# COMPACT_ATOMS: atom_id res chain seq x y z
N ALA A 1 -19.50 0.32 3.22
CA ALA A 1 -18.14 0.36 2.65
C ALA A 1 -18.02 1.34 1.46
N SER A 2 -19.12 1.72 0.81
CA SER A 2 -19.10 2.56 -0.42
C SER A 2 -19.07 4.08 -0.16
N ALA A 3 -19.20 4.54 1.07
CA ALA A 3 -19.08 5.96 1.40
C ALA A 3 -17.61 6.41 1.38
N GLY A 4 -17.29 7.47 0.64
CA GLY A 4 -15.98 8.08 0.62
C GLY A 4 -15.58 8.69 1.97
N PHE A 5 -14.34 9.12 2.11
CA PHE A 5 -13.83 9.88 3.24
C PHE A 5 -13.66 11.34 2.84
N ASP A 6 -14.15 12.26 3.67
CA ASP A 6 -13.73 13.66 3.62
C ASP A 6 -12.46 13.80 4.47
N LEU A 7 -11.29 13.81 3.81
CA LEU A 7 -10.01 13.86 4.50
C LEU A 7 -9.74 15.18 5.25
N ALA A 8 -10.56 16.22 5.04
CA ALA A 8 -10.46 17.45 5.79
C ALA A 8 -11.23 17.38 7.13
N ALA A 9 -12.20 16.47 7.26
CA ALA A 9 -13.10 16.42 8.40
C ALA A 9 -13.18 15.03 9.06
N ASP A 10 -13.06 13.95 8.28
CA ASP A 10 -13.22 12.58 8.77
C ASP A 10 -11.90 12.01 9.30
N LEU A 11 -12.01 11.15 10.30
CA LEU A 11 -10.91 10.20 10.59
C LEU A 11 -10.78 9.23 9.42
N PRO A 12 -9.56 8.96 8.92
CA PRO A 12 -9.34 8.11 7.75
C PRO A 12 -9.51 6.61 8.03
N VAL A 13 -10.22 6.26 9.10
CA VAL A 13 -10.53 4.88 9.52
C VAL A 13 -11.97 4.82 10.02
N ARG A 14 -12.72 3.83 9.56
CA ARG A 14 -14.06 3.50 10.07
C ARG A 14 -14.13 2.02 10.43
N ALA A 15 -14.74 1.71 11.55
CA ALA A 15 -14.98 0.35 11.97
C ALA A 15 -16.49 0.10 12.13
N SER A 16 -16.92 -1.10 11.72
CA SER A 16 -18.30 -1.57 11.89
C SER A 16 -18.28 -3.01 12.38
N LEU A 17 -19.04 -3.29 13.41
CA LEU A 17 -19.21 -4.64 13.95
C LEU A 17 -20.58 -5.17 13.55
N PHE A 18 -20.58 -6.25 12.78
CA PHE A 18 -21.80 -6.93 12.33
C PHE A 18 -22.03 -8.18 13.17
N ARG A 19 -23.21 -8.30 13.76
CA ARG A 19 -23.62 -9.53 14.45
C ARG A 19 -24.21 -10.49 13.43
N VAL A 20 -23.59 -11.64 13.25
CA VAL A 20 -24.06 -12.70 12.34
C VAL A 20 -24.95 -13.69 13.10
N SER A 21 -24.55 -14.04 14.32
CA SER A 21 -25.33 -14.93 15.21
C SER A 21 -25.17 -14.49 16.68
N ALA A 22 -25.65 -15.29 17.62
CA ALA A 22 -25.47 -15.02 19.05
C ALA A 22 -24.00 -15.05 19.49
N THR A 23 -23.16 -15.82 18.78
CA THR A 23 -21.76 -16.06 19.13
C THR A 23 -20.78 -15.66 18.03
N GLU A 24 -21.28 -15.18 16.89
CA GLU A 24 -20.45 -14.85 15.74
C GLU A 24 -20.64 -13.39 15.34
N HIS A 25 -19.53 -12.70 15.20
CA HIS A 25 -19.49 -11.30 14.79
C HIS A 25 -18.40 -11.10 13.74
N VAL A 26 -18.65 -10.18 12.81
CA VAL A 26 -17.67 -9.76 11.80
C VAL A 26 -17.30 -8.31 12.04
N LEU A 27 -16.02 -8.06 12.29
CA LEU A 27 -15.46 -6.71 12.35
C LEU A 27 -15.03 -6.31 10.94
N CYS A 28 -15.63 -5.25 10.41
CA CYS A 28 -15.23 -4.61 9.16
C CYS A 28 -14.48 -3.32 9.48
N VAL A 29 -13.23 -3.24 9.08
CA VAL A 29 -12.41 -2.02 9.17
C VAL A 29 -12.17 -1.50 7.76
N VAL A 30 -12.54 -0.25 7.51
CA VAL A 30 -12.28 0.47 6.27
C VAL A 30 -11.30 1.58 6.57
N MET A 31 -10.17 1.57 5.89
CA MET A 31 -9.11 2.55 6.06
C MET A 31 -8.84 3.24 4.72
N HIS A 32 -8.77 4.57 4.73
CA HIS A 32 -8.31 5.31 3.56
C HIS A 32 -6.81 5.07 3.37
N HIS A 33 -6.37 4.95 2.12
CA HIS A 33 -4.98 4.60 1.80
C HIS A 33 -3.94 5.67 2.22
N ILE A 34 -4.42 6.90 2.58
CA ILE A 34 -3.56 7.94 3.18
C ILE A 34 -3.09 7.58 4.60
N ALA A 35 -3.83 6.70 5.32
CA ALA A 35 -3.54 6.31 6.70
C ALA A 35 -2.82 4.97 6.83
N GLY A 36 -2.65 4.25 5.73
CA GLY A 36 -1.99 2.96 5.75
C GLY A 36 -1.94 2.27 4.40
N ASP A 37 -1.17 1.23 4.34
CA ASP A 37 -0.91 0.40 3.16
C ASP A 37 -0.93 -1.10 3.50
N GLY A 38 -0.43 -1.94 2.60
CA GLY A 38 -0.34 -3.38 2.84
C GLY A 38 0.51 -3.77 4.06
N TRP A 39 1.57 -3.00 4.35
CA TRP A 39 2.42 -3.22 5.50
C TRP A 39 1.76 -2.85 6.83
N SER A 40 0.82 -1.91 6.80
CA SER A 40 0.08 -1.44 7.97
C SER A 40 -0.90 -2.48 8.51
N GLN A 41 -1.30 -3.47 7.70
CA GLN A 41 -2.32 -4.47 8.08
C GLN A 41 -1.84 -5.41 9.18
N ALA A 42 -0.58 -5.85 9.14
CA ALA A 42 -0.05 -6.78 10.13
C ALA A 42 0.09 -6.15 11.53
N PRO A 43 0.67 -4.93 11.69
CA PRO A 43 0.65 -4.21 12.96
C PRO A 43 -0.77 -3.95 13.48
N LEU A 44 -1.69 -3.48 12.64
CA LEU A 44 -3.08 -3.25 13.02
C LEU A 44 -3.76 -4.52 13.53
N GLY A 45 -3.60 -5.64 12.81
CA GLY A 45 -4.16 -6.93 13.20
C GLY A 45 -3.61 -7.42 14.54
N ARG A 46 -2.31 -7.25 14.78
CA ARG A 46 -1.66 -7.58 16.05
C ARG A 46 -2.23 -6.74 17.20
N ASP A 47 -2.34 -5.42 17.00
CA ASP A 47 -2.81 -4.50 18.02
C ASP A 47 -4.29 -4.73 18.36
N LEU A 48 -5.11 -5.01 17.36
CA LEU A 48 -6.50 -5.46 17.57
C LEU A 48 -6.58 -6.76 18.36
N ALA A 49 -5.72 -7.72 18.06
CA ALA A 49 -5.70 -8.99 18.80
C ALA A 49 -5.25 -8.81 20.27
N VAL A 50 -4.30 -7.91 20.55
CA VAL A 50 -3.89 -7.54 21.91
C VAL A 50 -5.05 -6.88 22.65
N ALA A 51 -5.69 -5.89 22.02
CA ALA A 51 -6.83 -5.19 22.59
C ALA A 51 -8.00 -6.14 22.88
N TYR A 52 -8.33 -7.01 21.95
CA TYR A 52 -9.42 -7.97 22.11
C TYR A 52 -9.17 -8.92 23.29
N ARG A 53 -7.96 -9.49 23.39
CA ARG A 53 -7.59 -10.38 24.50
C ARG A 53 -7.66 -9.69 25.86
N ALA A 54 -7.14 -8.47 25.98
CA ALA A 54 -7.21 -7.70 27.20
C ALA A 54 -8.67 -7.43 27.62
N ARG A 55 -9.53 -7.07 26.67
CA ARG A 55 -10.95 -6.82 26.95
C ARG A 55 -11.74 -8.07 27.33
N LEU A 56 -11.35 -9.24 26.86
CA LEU A 56 -11.96 -10.51 27.33
C LEU A 56 -11.73 -10.75 28.83
N THR A 57 -10.64 -10.26 29.38
CA THR A 57 -10.31 -10.34 30.83
C THR A 57 -10.70 -9.09 31.60
N GLY A 58 -11.37 -8.12 30.96
CA GLY A 58 -11.79 -6.86 31.59
C GLY A 58 -10.67 -5.86 31.85
N THR A 59 -9.48 -6.08 31.26
CA THR A 59 -8.32 -5.19 31.44
C THR A 59 -8.19 -4.20 30.27
N ALA A 60 -7.40 -3.15 30.46
CA ALA A 60 -6.95 -2.28 29.37
C ALA A 60 -5.84 -2.99 28.56
N PRO A 61 -5.77 -2.81 27.25
CA PRO A 61 -4.64 -3.28 26.48
C PRO A 61 -3.37 -2.50 26.85
N GLU A 62 -2.27 -3.21 26.91
CA GLU A 62 -0.94 -2.65 27.09
C GLU A 62 -0.16 -2.82 25.79
N TRP A 63 0.33 -1.71 25.22
CA TRP A 63 1.18 -1.69 24.04
C TRP A 63 2.53 -1.07 24.40
N GLU A 64 3.57 -1.57 23.79
CA GLU A 64 4.87 -0.90 23.81
C GLU A 64 4.73 0.50 23.21
N PRO A 65 5.29 1.54 23.85
CA PRO A 65 5.27 2.87 23.31
C PRO A 65 5.93 2.91 21.92
N LEU A 66 5.32 3.65 21.00
CA LEU A 66 5.96 3.88 19.72
C LEU A 66 7.22 4.76 19.91
N PRO A 67 8.38 4.35 19.40
CA PRO A 67 9.60 5.14 19.53
C PRO A 67 9.51 6.48 18.77
N VAL A 68 8.70 6.54 17.71
CA VAL A 68 8.41 7.73 16.90
C VAL A 68 6.97 7.71 16.45
N GLN A 69 6.37 8.88 16.30
CA GLN A 69 5.07 9.06 15.66
C GLN A 69 5.26 9.40 14.18
N TYR A 70 4.22 9.23 13.37
CA TYR A 70 4.27 9.57 11.95
C TYR A 70 4.58 11.07 11.71
N ALA A 71 4.12 11.94 12.61
CA ALA A 71 4.44 13.37 12.55
C ALA A 71 5.95 13.63 12.70
N ASP A 72 6.63 12.90 13.58
CA ASP A 72 8.09 13.02 13.77
C ASP A 72 8.82 12.59 12.50
N TYR A 73 8.40 11.49 11.88
CA TYR A 73 8.92 11.04 10.59
C TYR A 73 8.71 12.08 9.48
N ALA A 74 7.51 12.66 9.40
CA ALA A 74 7.18 13.65 8.37
C ALA A 74 8.03 14.93 8.51
N LEU A 75 8.26 15.39 9.74
CA LEU A 75 9.14 16.53 10.03
C LEU A 75 10.58 16.21 9.68
N TRP A 76 11.08 15.07 10.12
CA TRP A 76 12.42 14.59 9.79
C TRP A 76 12.65 14.47 8.27
N GLN A 77 11.68 13.89 7.55
CA GLN A 77 11.77 13.74 6.10
C GLN A 77 11.86 15.10 5.39
N ARG A 78 11.09 16.09 5.82
CA ARG A 78 11.12 17.44 5.27
C ARG A 78 12.47 18.13 5.55
N ASP A 79 12.99 17.94 6.75
CA ASP A 79 14.31 18.49 7.12
C ASP A 79 15.44 17.89 6.27
N VAL A 80 15.46 16.57 6.10
CA VAL A 80 16.46 15.86 5.30
C VAL A 80 16.35 16.17 3.80
N LEU A 81 15.14 16.29 3.27
CA LEU A 81 14.94 16.54 1.83
C LEU A 81 15.11 18.02 1.47
N GLY A 82 14.88 18.92 2.40
CA GLY A 82 14.95 20.37 2.18
C GLY A 82 13.77 20.93 1.40
N GLY A 83 13.85 22.16 0.98
CA GLY A 83 12.80 22.86 0.21
C GLY A 83 12.94 22.65 -1.30
N GLU A 84 11.81 22.61 -1.99
CA GLU A 84 11.79 22.51 -3.46
C GLU A 84 12.35 23.77 -4.14
N ASP A 85 12.26 24.93 -3.49
CA ASP A 85 12.75 26.21 -3.98
C ASP A 85 14.28 26.38 -3.78
N ASP A 86 14.93 25.49 -3.02
CA ASP A 86 16.37 25.45 -2.84
C ASP A 86 16.99 24.49 -3.86
N ALA A 87 17.65 25.05 -4.86
CA ALA A 87 18.26 24.29 -5.96
C ALA A 87 19.33 23.29 -5.50
N ASP A 88 19.95 23.50 -4.35
CA ASP A 88 20.97 22.63 -3.75
C ASP A 88 20.37 21.55 -2.83
N SER A 89 19.06 21.56 -2.63
CA SER A 89 18.38 20.59 -1.79
C SER A 89 18.29 19.20 -2.43
N PRO A 90 18.31 18.11 -1.62
CA PRO A 90 18.07 16.76 -2.12
C PRO A 90 16.75 16.60 -2.88
N ILE A 91 15.66 17.28 -2.43
CA ILE A 91 14.36 17.17 -3.10
C ILE A 91 14.41 17.82 -4.49
N ALA A 92 15.05 18.96 -4.67
CA ALA A 92 15.16 19.62 -5.97
C ALA A 92 15.94 18.75 -6.96
N ALA A 93 17.04 18.13 -6.52
CA ALA A 93 17.81 17.19 -7.36
C ALA A 93 16.99 15.97 -7.78
N GLN A 94 16.20 15.37 -6.87
CA GLN A 94 15.34 14.24 -7.18
C GLN A 94 14.21 14.63 -8.14
N LEU A 95 13.59 15.78 -7.94
CA LEU A 95 12.53 16.27 -8.82
C LEU A 95 13.06 16.58 -10.22
N ALA A 96 14.24 17.14 -10.35
CA ALA A 96 14.89 17.38 -11.64
C ALA A 96 15.13 16.06 -12.38
N TYR A 97 15.68 15.05 -11.69
CA TYR A 97 15.88 13.71 -12.25
C TYR A 97 14.58 13.10 -12.77
N TRP A 98 13.51 13.11 -11.95
CA TRP A 98 12.26 12.48 -12.36
C TRP A 98 11.52 13.26 -13.46
N ARG A 99 11.62 14.59 -13.50
CA ARG A 99 11.10 15.41 -14.61
C ARG A 99 11.76 15.04 -15.93
N ASP A 100 13.08 14.87 -15.92
CA ASP A 100 13.84 14.46 -17.11
C ASP A 100 13.54 13.00 -17.49
N ALA A 101 13.57 12.09 -16.55
CA ALA A 101 13.33 10.66 -16.77
C ALA A 101 11.91 10.33 -17.26
N LEU A 102 10.94 11.15 -16.93
CA LEU A 102 9.53 10.98 -17.30
C LEU A 102 9.09 11.93 -18.43
N ASP A 103 10.02 12.70 -18.98
CA ASP A 103 9.69 13.61 -20.10
C ASP A 103 9.22 12.83 -21.32
N GLY A 104 8.12 13.29 -21.91
CA GLY A 104 7.54 12.68 -23.12
C GLY A 104 6.81 11.36 -22.92
N ILE A 105 6.62 10.88 -21.67
CA ILE A 105 5.77 9.70 -21.44
C ILE A 105 4.30 10.05 -21.78
N PRO A 106 3.54 9.12 -22.36
CA PRO A 106 2.13 9.35 -22.62
C PRO A 106 1.31 9.37 -21.33
N ASP A 107 0.27 10.20 -21.28
CA ASP A 107 -0.67 10.27 -20.13
C ASP A 107 -1.41 8.94 -19.91
N GLU A 108 -1.60 8.15 -20.97
CA GLU A 108 -2.24 6.84 -20.92
C GLU A 108 -1.40 5.78 -21.64
N LEU A 109 -1.26 4.62 -21.02
CA LEU A 109 -0.66 3.46 -21.67
C LEU A 109 -1.64 2.84 -22.68
N SER A 110 -1.17 2.63 -23.91
CA SER A 110 -1.89 1.91 -24.96
C SER A 110 -1.75 0.41 -24.76
N LEU A 111 -2.43 -0.14 -23.74
CA LEU A 111 -2.49 -1.59 -23.53
C LEU A 111 -3.54 -2.21 -24.46
N PRO A 112 -3.36 -3.47 -24.92
CA PRO A 112 -4.39 -4.17 -25.64
C PRO A 112 -5.61 -4.37 -24.74
N VAL A 113 -6.77 -3.90 -25.20
CA VAL A 113 -8.02 -3.93 -24.43
C VAL A 113 -9.13 -4.57 -25.27
N ASP A 114 -9.98 -5.39 -24.65
CA ASP A 114 -11.13 -5.99 -25.31
C ASP A 114 -12.26 -4.99 -25.59
N ARG A 115 -12.28 -3.88 -24.85
CA ARG A 115 -13.31 -2.83 -24.93
C ARG A 115 -12.67 -1.46 -24.77
N ALA A 116 -13.22 -0.47 -25.48
CA ALA A 116 -12.79 0.91 -25.30
C ALA A 116 -12.97 1.37 -23.83
N ARG A 117 -12.02 2.17 -23.35
CA ARG A 117 -12.14 2.78 -22.02
C ARG A 117 -13.34 3.72 -21.99
N PRO A 118 -14.20 3.63 -20.95
CA PRO A 118 -15.33 4.54 -20.80
C PRO A 118 -14.81 5.95 -20.42
N ALA A 119 -15.58 6.98 -20.81
CA ALA A 119 -15.26 8.37 -20.45
C ALA A 119 -15.23 8.62 -18.93
N VAL A 120 -15.95 7.80 -18.15
CA VAL A 120 -15.95 7.85 -16.68
C VAL A 120 -15.56 6.47 -16.17
N ALA A 121 -14.54 6.41 -15.33
CA ALA A 121 -14.09 5.17 -14.73
C ALA A 121 -15.19 4.54 -13.84
N SER A 122 -15.43 3.25 -14.02
CA SER A 122 -16.39 2.51 -13.18
C SER A 122 -15.83 2.09 -11.83
N TYR A 123 -14.52 2.14 -11.66
CA TYR A 123 -13.76 1.61 -10.51
C TYR A 123 -14.05 0.13 -10.21
N ARG A 124 -14.61 -0.60 -11.16
CA ARG A 124 -14.80 -2.05 -11.05
C ARG A 124 -13.50 -2.72 -11.42
N GLY A 125 -12.99 -3.58 -10.54
CA GLY A 125 -11.83 -4.42 -10.76
C GLY A 125 -12.18 -5.89 -10.62
N GLY A 126 -11.26 -6.74 -11.04
CA GLY A 126 -11.31 -8.18 -10.84
C GLY A 126 -9.93 -8.68 -10.46
N VAL A 127 -9.88 -9.89 -9.91
CA VAL A 127 -8.63 -10.57 -9.58
C VAL A 127 -8.59 -11.88 -10.37
N VAL A 128 -7.52 -12.09 -11.09
CA VAL A 128 -7.21 -13.37 -11.73
C VAL A 128 -6.00 -13.97 -11.00
N SER A 129 -6.20 -15.12 -10.36
CA SER A 129 -5.12 -15.84 -9.70
C SER A 129 -4.32 -16.63 -10.73
N VAL A 130 -3.01 -16.47 -10.67
CA VAL A 130 -2.05 -17.25 -11.47
C VAL A 130 -1.14 -18.00 -10.51
N GLU A 131 -1.08 -19.34 -10.67
CA GLU A 131 -0.22 -20.19 -9.85
C GLU A 131 1.00 -20.61 -10.64
N LEU A 132 2.18 -20.34 -10.11
CA LEU A 132 3.44 -20.82 -10.64
C LEU A 132 3.84 -22.08 -9.86
N GLY A 133 3.96 -23.20 -10.55
CA GLY A 133 4.39 -24.46 -9.94
C GLY A 133 5.80 -24.36 -9.32
N ALA A 134 6.07 -25.16 -8.30
CA ALA A 134 7.32 -25.11 -7.54
C ALA A 134 8.59 -25.31 -8.41
N GLY A 135 8.50 -26.05 -9.52
CA GLY A 135 9.58 -26.19 -10.50
C GLY A 135 9.92 -24.85 -11.14
N LEU A 136 8.94 -24.23 -11.77
CA LEU A 136 9.10 -22.93 -12.42
C LEU A 136 9.58 -21.84 -11.45
N HIS A 137 9.04 -21.83 -10.22
CA HIS A 137 9.50 -20.88 -9.18
C HIS A 137 11.00 -21.05 -8.88
N ARG A 138 11.51 -22.31 -8.77
CA ARG A 138 12.96 -22.54 -8.58
C ARG A 138 13.76 -22.04 -9.76
N ASP A 139 13.35 -22.37 -10.98
CA ASP A 139 14.07 -22.00 -12.21
C ASP A 139 14.14 -20.46 -12.37
N LEU A 140 13.05 -19.75 -12.08
CA LEU A 140 13.02 -18.28 -12.08
C LEU A 140 13.91 -17.68 -10.98
N THR A 141 13.95 -18.31 -9.81
CA THR A 141 14.81 -17.87 -8.70
C THR A 141 16.29 -18.09 -9.04
N ASP A 142 16.63 -19.18 -9.67
CA ASP A 142 18.01 -19.48 -10.13
C ASP A 142 18.43 -18.55 -11.26
N LEU A 143 17.53 -18.23 -12.18
CA LEU A 143 17.76 -17.21 -13.20
C LEU A 143 18.05 -15.85 -12.57
N ALA A 144 17.24 -15.41 -11.60
CA ALA A 144 17.45 -14.17 -10.87
C ALA A 144 18.84 -14.11 -10.21
N ARG A 145 19.27 -15.22 -9.56
CA ARG A 145 20.62 -15.31 -8.96
C ARG A 145 21.72 -15.23 -10.02
N THR A 146 21.58 -15.95 -11.11
CA THR A 146 22.58 -16.00 -12.20
C THR A 146 22.75 -14.65 -12.86
N THR A 147 21.64 -13.91 -13.04
CA THR A 147 21.65 -12.57 -13.65
C THR A 147 21.88 -11.44 -12.65
N ARG A 148 22.07 -11.75 -11.35
CA ARG A 148 22.20 -10.78 -10.26
C ARG A 148 21.03 -9.80 -10.20
N SER A 149 19.83 -10.29 -10.51
CA SER A 149 18.58 -9.53 -10.45
C SER A 149 17.68 -10.06 -9.33
N SER A 150 16.58 -9.37 -9.08
CA SER A 150 15.53 -9.86 -8.19
C SER A 150 14.53 -10.74 -8.96
N LEU A 151 13.83 -11.63 -8.24
CA LEU A 151 12.73 -12.40 -8.85
C LEU A 151 11.67 -11.48 -9.45
N PHE A 152 11.42 -10.32 -8.82
CA PHE A 152 10.51 -9.30 -9.36
C PHE A 152 10.95 -8.79 -10.74
N MET A 153 12.25 -8.49 -10.90
CA MET A 153 12.79 -8.06 -12.21
C MET A 153 12.62 -9.13 -13.29
N VAL A 154 12.85 -10.40 -12.94
CA VAL A 154 12.66 -11.52 -13.88
C VAL A 154 11.19 -11.63 -14.29
N LEU A 155 10.25 -11.55 -13.33
CA LEU A 155 8.83 -11.61 -13.60
C LEU A 155 8.37 -10.39 -14.43
N GLN A 156 8.86 -9.21 -14.10
CA GLN A 156 8.57 -7.98 -14.86
C GLN A 156 9.05 -8.09 -16.30
N ALA A 157 10.25 -8.62 -16.54
CA ALA A 157 10.75 -8.84 -17.90
C ALA A 157 9.87 -9.83 -18.68
N GLY A 158 9.36 -10.87 -18.02
CA GLY A 158 8.44 -11.83 -18.64
C GLY A 158 7.05 -11.27 -18.97
N VAL A 159 6.64 -10.19 -18.30
CA VAL A 159 5.37 -9.49 -18.62
C VAL A 159 5.56 -8.46 -19.73
N ALA A 160 6.76 -7.88 -19.85
CA ALA A 160 7.07 -6.83 -20.84
C ALA A 160 7.47 -7.37 -22.21
N GLY A 161 7.82 -8.67 -22.33
CA GLY A 161 8.18 -9.36 -23.58
C GLY A 161 6.99 -10.04 -24.22
#